data_1919fc65ab4d3b98d735cd07c86706bb
#
_entry.id   1919fc65ab4d3b98d735cd07c86706bb
#
_cell.length_a   1.000
_cell.length_b   1.000
_cell.length_c   1.000
_cell.angle_alpha   90.00
_cell.angle_beta   90.00
_cell.angle_gamma   90.00
#
_symmetry.space_group_name_H-M   'P 1'
#
loop_
_entity.id
_entity.type
_entity.pdbx_description
1 polymer ?
#
loop_
_entity_poly.entity_id
_entity_poly.type
_entity_poly.pdbx_seq_one_letter_code
_entity_poly.pdbx_strand_id
1 'polypeptide(L)'
;MISSMGGYRCCHIQFWNMVIMEKEKRYVASISGGKDSMAMVLGLMEKGWPLTHCVYFDTGMEFSCIRKNIEKVRLELEQYGCELVILQPERHFLEEMLLRRIKCRDGSSHYGSYWCGGPCRWMTRLKINACEKYVKSLGATAVEYIGSQQMNLAE
;
A
#
# COMPACT_ATOMS: atom_id res chain seq x y z
N MET A 1 28.93 56.85 -3.57
CA MET A 1 28.45 55.86 -4.57
C MET A 1 28.40 54.51 -3.87
N ILE A 2 27.23 54.14 -3.38
CA ILE A 2 26.99 52.83 -2.79
C ILE A 2 25.84 52.20 -3.61
N SER A 3 26.21 51.22 -4.40
CA SER A 3 25.28 50.48 -5.28
C SER A 3 24.47 49.49 -4.46
N SER A 4 23.17 49.58 -4.63
CA SER A 4 22.15 48.72 -4.07
C SER A 4 22.27 47.28 -4.60
N MET A 5 22.42 46.29 -3.72
CA MET A 5 22.12 44.91 -4.03
C MET A 5 20.69 44.59 -3.58
N GLY A 6 19.77 44.65 -4.55
CA GLY A 6 18.38 44.26 -4.38
C GLY A 6 18.18 42.78 -4.51
N GLY A 7 17.53 42.19 -3.54
CA GLY A 7 16.32 41.42 -3.69
C GLY A 7 16.30 40.12 -4.49
N TYR A 8 16.85 39.00 -3.94
CA TYR A 8 16.51 37.65 -4.41
C TYR A 8 16.09 36.72 -3.23
N ARG A 9 15.27 37.22 -2.32
CA ARG A 9 14.85 36.41 -1.13
C ARG A 9 13.42 35.86 -1.19
N CYS A 10 12.61 36.19 -2.21
CA CYS A 10 11.18 35.87 -2.14
C CYS A 10 10.77 34.55 -2.82
N CYS A 11 11.49 34.11 -3.87
CA CYS A 11 11.08 32.90 -4.61
C CYS A 11 11.47 31.57 -3.93
N HIS A 12 12.58 31.60 -3.16
CA HIS A 12 13.08 30.35 -2.51
C HIS A 12 12.21 29.90 -1.34
N ILE A 13 11.63 30.84 -0.60
CA ILE A 13 10.78 30.51 0.57
C ILE A 13 9.42 29.98 0.13
N GLN A 14 8.84 30.53 -0.94
CA GLN A 14 7.57 30.02 -1.48
C GLN A 14 7.72 28.62 -2.10
N PHE A 15 8.82 28.37 -2.81
CA PHE A 15 9.09 27.05 -3.38
C PHE A 15 9.32 25.99 -2.28
N TRP A 16 10.06 26.33 -1.22
CA TRP A 16 10.25 25.45 -0.07
C TRP A 16 8.96 25.22 0.71
N ASN A 17 8.12 26.22 0.89
CA ASN A 17 6.81 26.05 1.54
C ASN A 17 5.84 25.20 0.69
N MET A 18 5.86 25.32 -0.63
CA MET A 18 5.08 24.48 -1.53
C MET A 18 5.55 23.02 -1.50
N VAL A 19 6.86 22.78 -1.50
CA VAL A 19 7.46 21.45 -1.36
C VAL A 19 7.23 20.87 0.05
N ILE A 20 7.21 21.70 1.10
CA ILE A 20 6.92 21.25 2.48
C ILE A 20 5.43 20.90 2.65
N MET A 21 4.52 21.66 2.02
CA MET A 21 3.09 21.35 2.08
C MET A 21 2.72 20.07 1.31
N GLU A 22 3.41 19.75 0.20
CA GLU A 22 3.24 18.45 -0.47
C GLU A 22 3.87 17.29 0.31
N LYS A 23 4.86 17.52 1.16
CA LYS A 23 5.47 16.50 2.02
C LYS A 23 4.55 15.96 3.11
N GLU A 24 3.46 16.62 3.43
CA GLU A 24 2.48 16.15 4.41
C GLU A 24 1.50 15.12 3.85
N LYS A 25 1.34 15.06 2.53
CA LYS A 25 0.49 14.03 1.90
C LYS A 25 1.26 12.73 1.76
N ARG A 26 0.64 11.63 2.18
CA ARG A 26 1.14 10.27 1.97
C ARG A 26 0.37 9.64 0.83
N TYR A 27 1.09 9.17 -0.18
CA TYR A 27 0.51 8.50 -1.34
C TYR A 27 0.83 7.02 -1.24
N VAL A 28 -0.19 6.21 -1.08
CA VAL A 28 -0.06 4.79 -0.74
C VAL A 28 -0.64 3.94 -1.85
N ALA A 29 0.13 2.99 -2.39
CA ALA A 29 -0.37 1.99 -3.33
C ALA A 29 -0.44 0.61 -2.66
N SER A 30 -1.61 -0.01 -2.67
CA SER A 30 -1.79 -1.38 -2.18
C SER A 30 -1.53 -2.38 -3.31
N ILE A 31 -0.53 -3.26 -3.12
CA ILE A 31 -0.16 -4.27 -4.11
C ILE A 31 -0.40 -5.70 -3.62
N SER A 32 -0.74 -6.57 -4.55
CA SER A 32 -0.90 -8.02 -4.30
C SER A 32 0.19 -8.87 -4.96
N GLY A 33 1.12 -8.24 -5.70
CA GLY A 33 2.10 -8.94 -6.52
C GLY A 33 1.52 -9.59 -7.78
N GLY A 34 0.21 -9.45 -8.03
CA GLY A 34 -0.45 -9.84 -9.27
C GLY A 34 -0.23 -8.80 -10.37
N LYS A 35 -0.46 -9.20 -11.63
CA LYS A 35 -0.17 -8.38 -12.83
C LYS A 35 -0.79 -6.98 -12.78
N ASP A 36 -2.05 -6.86 -12.35
CA ASP A 36 -2.79 -5.60 -12.39
C ASP A 36 -2.27 -4.59 -11.35
N SER A 37 -2.02 -5.05 -10.13
CA SER A 37 -1.44 -4.20 -9.07
C SER A 37 0.00 -3.78 -9.39
N MET A 38 0.77 -4.66 -10.03
CA MET A 38 2.12 -4.35 -10.48
C MET A 38 2.11 -3.34 -11.62
N ALA A 39 1.22 -3.54 -12.62
CA ALA A 39 1.05 -2.58 -13.72
C ALA A 39 0.62 -1.20 -13.24
N MET A 40 -0.26 -1.13 -12.23
CA MET A 40 -0.65 0.12 -11.60
C MET A 40 0.56 0.86 -11.03
N VAL A 41 1.37 0.19 -10.21
CA VAL A 41 2.53 0.83 -9.57
C VAL A 41 3.57 1.28 -10.60
N LEU A 42 3.90 0.43 -11.57
CA LEU A 42 4.83 0.79 -12.65
C LEU A 42 4.31 1.98 -13.46
N GLY A 43 3.01 1.99 -13.77
CA GLY A 43 2.37 3.12 -14.47
C GLY A 43 2.37 4.42 -13.66
N LEU A 44 2.20 4.36 -12.33
CA LEU A 44 2.34 5.54 -11.46
C LEU A 44 3.77 6.09 -11.52
N MET A 45 4.78 5.23 -11.43
CA MET A 45 6.18 5.61 -11.51
C MET A 45 6.54 6.18 -12.89
N GLU A 46 6.10 5.54 -13.97
CA GLU A 46 6.34 5.99 -15.36
C GLU A 46 5.75 7.38 -15.61
N LYS A 47 4.56 7.65 -15.08
CA LYS A 47 3.90 8.97 -15.20
C LYS A 47 4.43 10.01 -14.21
N GLY A 48 5.37 9.65 -13.34
CA GLY A 48 5.89 10.55 -12.31
C GLY A 48 4.84 10.97 -11.27
N TRP A 49 3.82 10.14 -11.03
CA TRP A 49 2.80 10.44 -10.03
C TRP A 49 3.36 10.22 -8.63
N PRO A 50 2.93 11.04 -7.65
CA PRO A 50 3.46 10.94 -6.30
C PRO A 50 3.15 9.57 -5.71
N LEU A 51 4.17 8.88 -5.22
CA LEU A 51 4.07 7.58 -4.55
C LEU A 51 5.09 7.54 -3.42
N THR A 52 4.61 7.50 -2.17
CA THR A 52 5.47 7.52 -0.98
C THR A 52 5.62 6.16 -0.33
N HIS A 53 4.55 5.36 -0.36
CA HIS A 53 4.53 4.03 0.24
C HIS A 53 3.85 3.04 -0.69
N CYS A 54 4.40 1.85 -0.76
CA CYS A 54 3.80 0.70 -1.43
C CYS A 54 3.56 -0.39 -0.38
N VAL A 55 2.32 -0.84 -0.20
CA VAL A 55 1.95 -1.77 0.86
C VAL A 55 1.64 -3.14 0.28
N TYR A 56 2.36 -4.14 0.75
CA TYR A 56 2.15 -5.54 0.42
C TYR A 56 1.79 -6.32 1.69
N PHE A 57 0.73 -7.13 1.62
CA PHE A 57 0.36 -8.02 2.72
C PHE A 57 0.77 -9.45 2.39
N ASP A 58 1.79 -9.97 3.06
CA ASP A 58 2.24 -11.36 2.94
C ASP A 58 1.43 -12.26 3.87
N THR A 59 0.62 -13.14 3.29
CA THR A 59 -0.16 -14.13 4.04
C THR A 59 0.69 -15.27 4.62
N GLY A 60 1.93 -15.39 4.19
CA GLY A 60 2.80 -16.54 4.46
C GLY A 60 2.56 -17.75 3.54
N MET A 61 1.49 -17.70 2.71
CA MET A 61 1.09 -18.80 1.78
C MET A 61 1.03 -18.34 0.32
N GLU A 62 1.78 -17.30 0.00
CA GLU A 62 1.86 -16.79 -1.37
C GLU A 62 2.69 -17.69 -2.28
N PHE A 63 2.29 -17.79 -3.54
CA PHE A 63 3.06 -18.50 -4.55
C PHE A 63 4.45 -17.87 -4.73
N SER A 64 5.45 -18.71 -5.02
CA SER A 64 6.82 -18.23 -5.20
C SER A 64 6.96 -17.17 -6.29
N CYS A 65 6.13 -17.19 -7.33
CA CYS A 65 6.11 -16.17 -8.38
C CYS A 65 5.69 -14.80 -7.85
N ILE A 66 4.74 -14.75 -6.91
CA ILE A 66 4.29 -13.50 -6.27
C ILE A 66 5.45 -12.89 -5.48
N ARG A 67 6.13 -13.67 -4.65
CA ARG A 67 7.30 -13.21 -3.89
C ARG A 67 8.40 -12.67 -4.80
N LYS A 68 8.69 -13.38 -5.91
CA LYS A 68 9.65 -12.91 -6.90
C LYS A 68 9.24 -11.59 -7.55
N ASN A 69 7.95 -11.38 -7.80
CA ASN A 69 7.46 -10.12 -8.34
C ASN A 69 7.63 -8.98 -7.32
N ILE A 70 7.32 -9.23 -6.05
CA ILE A 70 7.53 -8.24 -4.98
C ILE A 70 9.00 -7.86 -4.85
N GLU A 71 9.93 -8.84 -4.90
CA GLU A 71 11.37 -8.55 -4.87
C GLU A 71 11.84 -7.72 -6.06
N LYS A 72 11.32 -7.99 -7.26
CA LYS A 72 11.67 -7.18 -8.44
C LYS A 72 11.19 -5.73 -8.28
N VAL A 73 9.93 -5.54 -7.89
CA VAL A 73 9.39 -4.17 -7.75
C VAL A 73 10.03 -3.43 -6.58
N ARG A 74 10.52 -4.12 -5.56
CA ARG A 74 11.22 -3.50 -4.45
C ARG A 74 12.40 -2.64 -4.92
N LEU A 75 13.21 -3.16 -5.83
CA LEU A 75 14.37 -2.45 -6.39
C LEU A 75 13.93 -1.19 -7.18
N GLU A 76 12.87 -1.29 -7.95
CA GLU A 76 12.29 -0.15 -8.69
C GLU A 76 11.74 0.91 -7.74
N LEU A 77 11.02 0.49 -6.69
CA LEU A 77 10.47 1.39 -5.68
C LEU A 77 11.57 2.13 -4.90
N GLU A 78 12.65 1.43 -4.54
CA GLU A 78 13.81 2.03 -3.86
C GLU A 78 14.45 3.13 -4.73
N GLN A 79 14.61 2.88 -6.04
CA GLN A 79 15.13 3.87 -6.98
C GLN A 79 14.18 5.08 -7.15
N TYR A 80 12.89 4.84 -7.08
CA TYR A 80 11.87 5.88 -7.15
C TYR A 80 11.76 6.70 -5.85
N GLY A 81 12.36 6.24 -4.76
CA GLY A 81 12.25 6.84 -3.42
C GLY A 81 10.95 6.49 -2.68
N CYS A 82 10.32 5.38 -3.06
CA CYS A 82 9.11 4.86 -2.45
C CYS A 82 9.42 3.74 -1.46
N GLU A 83 8.84 3.79 -0.26
CA GLU A 83 9.01 2.77 0.76
C GLU A 83 8.11 1.57 0.49
N LEU A 84 8.69 0.37 0.40
CA LEU A 84 7.92 -0.88 0.39
C LEU A 84 7.68 -1.39 1.81
N VAL A 85 6.42 -1.40 2.22
CA VAL A 85 5.96 -1.88 3.53
C VAL A 85 5.35 -3.26 3.39
N ILE A 86 5.93 -4.24 4.08
CA ILE A 86 5.42 -5.61 4.09
C ILE A 86 4.67 -5.84 5.40
N LEU A 87 3.36 -6.01 5.29
CA LEU A 87 2.50 -6.36 6.42
C LEU A 87 2.31 -7.87 6.49
N GLN A 88 2.19 -8.38 7.70
CA GLN A 88 1.95 -9.80 7.97
C GLN A 88 0.77 -9.96 8.93
N PRO A 89 0.05 -11.09 8.89
CA PRO A 89 -0.98 -11.38 9.86
C PRO A 89 -0.36 -11.62 11.26
N GLU A 90 -1.07 -11.25 12.31
CA GLU A 90 -0.64 -11.49 13.70
C GLU A 90 -0.50 -13.00 14.01
N ARG A 91 -1.30 -13.83 13.33
CA ARG A 91 -1.26 -15.27 13.44
C ARG A 91 -0.88 -15.91 12.11
N HIS A 92 -0.12 -16.98 12.20
CA HIS A 92 0.26 -17.73 11.01
C HIS A 92 -0.98 -18.23 10.25
N PHE A 93 -0.89 -18.26 8.91
CA PHE A 93 -2.00 -18.68 8.02
C PHE A 93 -2.64 -20.01 8.46
N LEU A 94 -1.81 -21.02 8.76
CA LEU A 94 -2.30 -22.33 9.18
C LEU A 94 -3.01 -22.31 10.54
N GLU A 95 -2.61 -21.44 11.46
CA GLU A 95 -3.30 -21.27 12.74
C GLU A 95 -4.69 -20.66 12.53
N GLU A 96 -4.79 -19.61 11.72
CA GLU A 96 -6.08 -19.01 11.36
C GLU A 96 -6.99 -20.01 10.63
N MET A 97 -6.42 -20.81 9.74
CA MET A 97 -7.15 -21.78 8.94
C MET A 97 -7.66 -22.96 9.75
N LEU A 98 -6.89 -23.48 10.72
CA LEU A 98 -7.15 -24.75 11.38
C LEU A 98 -7.50 -24.61 12.87
N LEU A 99 -6.91 -23.66 13.59
CA LEU A 99 -6.94 -23.63 15.06
C LEU A 99 -7.76 -22.47 15.63
N ARG A 100 -8.06 -21.45 14.87
CA ARG A 100 -8.85 -20.31 15.34
C ARG A 100 -10.25 -20.77 15.72
N ARG A 101 -10.68 -20.46 16.96
CA ARG A 101 -12.06 -20.70 17.39
C ARG A 101 -13.00 -19.66 16.79
N ILE A 102 -13.99 -20.11 16.06
CA ILE A 102 -15.02 -19.29 15.42
C ILE A 102 -16.36 -19.54 16.10
N LYS A 103 -17.01 -18.47 16.52
CA LYS A 103 -18.37 -18.50 17.06
C LYS A 103 -19.38 -18.37 15.91
N CYS A 104 -20.34 -19.28 15.85
CA CYS A 104 -21.44 -19.24 14.91
C CYS A 104 -22.59 -18.37 15.44
N ARG A 105 -23.51 -18.00 14.55
CA ARG A 105 -24.68 -17.18 14.92
C ARG A 105 -25.66 -17.92 15.83
N ASP A 106 -25.70 -19.25 15.78
CA ASP A 106 -26.52 -20.14 16.59
C ASP A 106 -25.97 -20.39 18.01
N GLY A 107 -24.86 -19.72 18.35
CA GLY A 107 -24.17 -19.89 19.63
C GLY A 107 -23.17 -21.06 19.67
N SER A 108 -23.15 -21.93 18.67
CA SER A 108 -22.14 -22.98 18.53
C SER A 108 -20.77 -22.43 18.22
N SER A 109 -19.73 -23.23 18.28
CA SER A 109 -18.40 -22.85 17.87
C SER A 109 -17.68 -24.03 17.22
N HIS A 110 -16.82 -23.70 16.24
CA HIS A 110 -15.92 -24.66 15.61
C HIS A 110 -14.50 -24.10 15.56
N TYR A 111 -13.53 -24.95 15.25
CA TYR A 111 -12.15 -24.55 15.05
C TYR A 111 -11.85 -24.42 13.57
N GLY A 112 -11.07 -23.40 13.26
CA GLY A 112 -10.56 -23.14 11.91
C GLY A 112 -11.56 -22.50 10.96
N SER A 113 -11.04 -21.69 10.06
CA SER A 113 -11.82 -21.07 8.98
C SER A 113 -12.01 -22.01 7.79
N TYR A 114 -11.28 -23.12 7.78
CA TYR A 114 -11.17 -24.09 6.70
C TYR A 114 -10.87 -23.48 5.32
N TRP A 115 -10.57 -24.34 4.37
CA TRP A 115 -10.43 -23.91 2.98
C TRP A 115 -11.82 -23.64 2.41
N CYS A 116 -12.09 -22.41 2.02
CA CYS A 116 -13.38 -22.08 1.44
C CYS A 116 -13.41 -22.49 -0.04
N GLY A 117 -14.44 -23.23 -0.44
CA GLY A 117 -14.72 -23.59 -1.86
C GLY A 117 -15.22 -22.40 -2.69
N GLY A 118 -14.90 -21.16 -2.30
CA GLY A 118 -15.27 -19.90 -2.92
C GLY A 118 -14.32 -18.77 -2.53
N PRO A 119 -14.74 -17.49 -2.61
CA PRO A 119 -13.89 -16.36 -2.23
C PRO A 119 -13.40 -16.49 -0.79
N CYS A 120 -12.07 -16.41 -0.59
CA CYS A 120 -11.44 -16.51 0.74
C CYS A 120 -11.70 -15.23 1.55
N ARG A 121 -12.89 -15.13 2.14
CA ARG A 121 -13.35 -13.91 2.81
C ARG A 121 -12.58 -13.58 4.09
N TRP A 122 -12.17 -14.60 4.85
CA TRP A 122 -11.48 -14.36 6.12
C TRP A 122 -10.07 -13.79 5.91
N MET A 123 -9.29 -14.33 4.98
CA MET A 123 -7.96 -13.81 4.67
C MET A 123 -8.03 -12.46 3.95
N THR A 124 -8.97 -12.28 3.03
CA THR A 124 -9.23 -11.00 2.37
C THR A 124 -9.55 -9.91 3.38
N ARG A 125 -10.39 -10.23 4.39
CA ARG A 125 -10.73 -9.27 5.46
C ARG A 125 -9.51 -8.92 6.32
N LEU A 126 -8.67 -9.89 6.68
CA LEU A 126 -7.44 -9.64 7.43
C LEU A 126 -6.50 -8.70 6.66
N LYS A 127 -6.32 -8.96 5.37
CA LYS A 127 -5.53 -8.12 4.48
C LYS A 127 -6.06 -6.68 4.42
N ILE A 128 -7.36 -6.51 4.14
CA ILE A 128 -7.99 -5.19 4.06
C ILE A 128 -7.83 -4.44 5.38
N ASN A 129 -8.16 -5.08 6.51
CA ASN A 129 -8.06 -4.45 7.83
C ASN A 129 -6.62 -4.02 8.17
N ALA A 130 -5.62 -4.84 7.82
CA ALA A 130 -4.22 -4.52 8.05
C ALA A 130 -3.77 -3.33 7.21
N CYS A 131 -4.12 -3.30 5.91
CA CYS A 131 -3.82 -2.18 5.03
C CYS A 131 -4.50 -0.89 5.49
N GLU A 132 -5.80 -0.94 5.83
CA GLU A 132 -6.53 0.23 6.35
C GLU A 132 -5.93 0.74 7.67
N LYS A 133 -5.56 -0.16 8.59
CA LYS A 133 -4.89 0.21 9.85
C LYS A 133 -3.58 0.92 9.58
N TYR A 134 -2.79 0.42 8.64
CA TYR A 134 -1.54 1.04 8.24
C TYR A 134 -1.78 2.43 7.62
N VAL A 135 -2.68 2.55 6.65
CA VAL A 135 -3.00 3.84 6.00
C VAL A 135 -3.49 4.87 7.03
N LYS A 136 -4.37 4.45 7.96
CA LYS A 136 -4.83 5.32 9.05
C LYS A 136 -3.69 5.78 9.97
N SER A 137 -2.66 4.95 10.18
CA SER A 137 -1.50 5.33 10.99
C SER A 137 -0.61 6.39 10.34
N LEU A 138 -0.70 6.56 9.02
CA LEU A 138 0.03 7.61 8.27
C LEU A 138 -0.59 9.01 8.39
N GLY A 139 -1.81 9.11 8.94
CA GLY A 139 -2.51 10.36 9.16
C GLY A 139 -3.65 10.65 8.18
N ALA A 140 -4.40 11.72 8.43
CA ALA A 140 -5.63 12.08 7.71
C ALA A 140 -5.43 12.49 6.24
N THR A 141 -4.22 12.72 5.81
CA THR A 141 -3.85 13.19 4.45
C THR A 141 -3.34 12.07 3.54
N ALA A 142 -3.53 10.81 3.92
CA ALA A 142 -3.15 9.69 3.07
C ALA A 142 -4.09 9.55 1.86
N VAL A 143 -3.53 9.47 0.67
CA VAL A 143 -4.23 9.19 -0.60
C VAL A 143 -3.88 7.77 -1.02
N GLU A 144 -4.89 6.94 -1.26
CA GLU A 144 -4.70 5.53 -1.57
C GLU A 144 -4.97 5.25 -3.05
N TYR A 145 -4.01 4.58 -3.71
CA TYR A 145 -4.16 4.02 -5.05
C TYR A 145 -4.55 2.55 -4.94
N ILE A 146 -5.72 2.23 -5.50
CA ILE A 146 -6.24 0.86 -5.52
C ILE A 146 -6.38 0.42 -6.98
N GLY A 147 -5.68 -0.65 -7.35
CA GLY A 147 -5.84 -1.27 -8.67
C GLY A 147 -7.18 -2.00 -8.75
N SER A 148 -8.17 -1.42 -9.40
CA SER A 148 -9.40 -2.10 -9.82
C SER A 148 -9.38 -2.30 -11.33
N GLN A 149 -10.10 -3.31 -11.84
CA GLN A 149 -10.18 -3.62 -13.27
C GLN A 149 -10.85 -2.51 -14.12
N GLN A 150 -11.29 -1.42 -13.52
CA GLN A 150 -11.84 -0.25 -14.18
C GLN A 150 -10.97 0.98 -13.90
N MET A 151 -9.78 1.04 -14.49
CA MET A 151 -9.18 2.33 -14.77
C MET A 151 -9.84 2.88 -16.05
N ASN A 152 -10.96 3.57 -15.90
CA ASN A 152 -11.36 4.55 -16.89
C ASN A 152 -10.36 5.69 -16.79
N LEU A 153 -9.32 5.62 -17.59
CA LEU A 153 -8.48 6.77 -17.89
C LEU A 153 -9.40 7.74 -18.64
N ALA A 154 -10.02 8.67 -17.93
CA ALA A 154 -10.58 9.85 -18.57
C ALA A 154 -9.41 10.60 -19.22
N GLU A 155 -9.52 10.77 -20.54
CA GLU A 155 -8.64 11.53 -21.42
C GLU A 155 -8.49 12.99 -20.96
#